data_2e21d56fcbbd6627aaa277cd861b3694
#
_entry.id   2e21d56fcbbd6627aaa277cd861b3694
#
_cell.length_a   1.000
_cell.length_b   1.000
_cell.length_c   1.000
_cell.angle_alpha   90.00
_cell.angle_beta   90.00
_cell.angle_gamma   90.00
#
_symmetry.space_group_name_H-M   'P 1'
#
loop_
_entity.id
_entity.type
_entity.pdbx_description
1 polymer ?
#
loop_
_entity_poly.entity_id
_entity_poly.type
_entity_poly.pdbx_seq_one_letter_code
_entity_poly.pdbx_strand_id
1 'polypeptide(L)'
;MALICSDAYTKTIFSQIMSLVSRYDFQKCVDRYKGDWHAKTLTCIDQFKIMSFAQFTDRSSLRDIEMTLEFCGKGLYHAGLRTVPKSTLAEANEKRNWMIYRDFAQILIKWAKELYRDDYFRLGLNEMVYALDSTSIRICLELSPWAEFHHGEGCVKMHTLIVSTQLLPRHFA
;
A
#
# COMPACT_ATOMS: atom_id res chain seq x y z
N MET A 1 5.82 -9.42 14.18
CA MET A 1 7.24 -9.54 14.48
C MET A 1 7.99 -10.50 13.58
N ALA A 2 7.34 -11.55 13.03
CA ALA A 2 7.92 -12.50 12.09
C ALA A 2 8.34 -11.91 10.71
N LEU A 3 7.80 -10.77 10.31
CA LEU A 3 8.09 -10.13 9.02
C LEU A 3 9.53 -9.57 8.88
N ILE A 4 10.24 -9.38 10.00
CA ILE A 4 11.57 -8.77 10.01
C ILE A 4 12.64 -9.69 10.61
N CYS A 5 12.26 -10.68 11.45
CA CYS A 5 13.20 -11.64 12.01
C CYS A 5 13.62 -12.66 10.96
N SER A 6 14.79 -12.49 10.41
CA SER A 6 15.51 -13.53 9.67
C SER A 6 16.97 -13.54 10.09
N ASP A 7 17.58 -14.72 10.06
CA ASP A 7 19.01 -14.88 10.22
C ASP A 7 19.78 -13.98 9.24
N ALA A 8 21.00 -13.61 9.58
CA ALA A 8 21.81 -12.57 8.94
C ALA A 8 21.98 -12.71 7.40
N TYR A 9 21.54 -13.81 6.80
CA TYR A 9 21.69 -14.14 5.37
C TYR A 9 20.37 -14.29 4.60
N THR A 10 19.20 -14.26 5.26
CA THR A 10 17.92 -14.46 4.59
C THR A 10 17.17 -13.13 4.40
N LYS A 11 16.63 -12.94 3.20
CA LYS A 11 15.73 -11.80 2.92
C LYS A 11 14.49 -11.91 3.80
N THR A 12 14.11 -10.81 4.45
CA THR A 12 12.86 -10.78 5.21
C THR A 12 11.66 -11.00 4.29
N ILE A 13 10.55 -11.53 4.82
CA ILE A 13 9.29 -11.69 4.06
C ILE A 13 8.88 -10.34 3.46
N PHE A 14 8.98 -9.25 4.21
CA PHE A 14 8.69 -7.91 3.71
C PHE A 14 9.57 -7.54 2.51
N SER A 15 10.89 -7.80 2.58
CA SER A 15 11.81 -7.55 1.47
C SER A 15 11.47 -8.38 0.23
N GLN A 16 11.00 -9.62 0.41
CA GLN A 16 10.55 -10.47 -0.69
C GLN A 16 9.29 -9.90 -1.35
N ILE A 17 8.29 -9.48 -0.56
CA ILE A 17 7.09 -8.82 -1.08
C ILE A 17 7.47 -7.54 -1.83
N MET A 18 8.33 -6.71 -1.26
CA MET A 18 8.76 -5.47 -1.90
C MET A 18 9.61 -5.71 -3.17
N SER A 19 10.21 -6.88 -3.33
CA SER A 19 10.92 -7.23 -4.57
C SER A 19 10.00 -7.45 -5.78
N LEU A 20 8.71 -7.70 -5.53
CA LEU A 20 7.69 -7.79 -6.58
C LEU A 20 7.31 -6.40 -7.14
N VAL A 21 7.64 -5.35 -6.41
CA VAL A 21 7.36 -3.97 -6.81
C VAL A 21 8.37 -3.53 -7.87
N SER A 22 7.90 -3.25 -9.09
CA SER A 22 8.73 -2.68 -10.15
C SER A 22 9.17 -1.26 -9.79
N ARG A 23 10.45 -1.08 -9.46
CA ARG A 23 11.00 0.25 -9.18
C ARG A 23 10.91 1.16 -10.39
N TYR A 24 11.06 0.63 -11.59
CA TYR A 24 10.97 1.38 -12.84
C TYR A 24 9.58 1.99 -13.04
N ASP A 25 8.53 1.19 -12.88
CA ASP A 25 7.16 1.68 -13.08
C ASP A 25 6.74 2.63 -11.96
N PHE A 26 7.17 2.36 -10.73
CA PHE A 26 6.97 3.30 -9.63
C PHE A 26 7.65 4.64 -9.91
N GLN A 27 8.92 4.61 -10.35
CA GLN A 27 9.68 5.84 -10.67
C GLN A 27 9.02 6.64 -11.79
N LYS A 28 8.47 6.01 -12.82
CA LYS A 28 7.69 6.71 -13.84
C LYS A 28 6.50 7.50 -13.26
N CYS A 29 5.82 6.93 -12.26
CA CYS A 29 4.74 7.64 -11.57
C CYS A 29 5.28 8.81 -10.75
N VAL A 30 6.40 8.63 -10.06
CA VAL A 30 7.07 9.70 -9.29
C VAL A 30 7.50 10.85 -10.21
N ASP A 31 8.14 10.55 -11.34
CA ASP A 31 8.65 11.54 -12.28
C ASP A 31 7.51 12.34 -12.92
N ARG A 32 6.39 11.68 -13.27
CA ARG A 32 5.20 12.34 -13.83
C ARG A 32 4.67 13.46 -12.94
N TYR A 33 4.69 13.26 -11.64
CA TYR A 33 4.15 14.20 -10.66
C TYR A 33 5.26 14.96 -9.90
N LYS A 34 6.53 14.81 -10.30
CA LYS A 34 7.69 15.43 -9.65
C LYS A 34 7.75 15.18 -8.15
N GLY A 35 7.38 13.96 -7.72
CA GLY A 35 7.19 13.62 -6.30
C GLY A 35 8.42 13.76 -5.43
N ASP A 36 9.61 13.57 -6.00
CA ASP A 36 10.89 13.68 -5.30
C ASP A 36 11.63 15.01 -5.56
N TRP A 37 11.00 16.00 -6.22
CA TRP A 37 11.65 17.25 -6.63
C TRP A 37 12.36 18.00 -5.47
N HIS A 38 11.80 17.95 -4.27
CA HIS A 38 12.37 18.56 -3.07
C HIS A 38 12.72 17.55 -1.97
N ALA A 39 12.72 16.25 -2.28
CA ALA A 39 12.98 15.21 -1.30
C ALA A 39 14.47 15.15 -0.94
N LYS A 40 14.83 15.67 0.24
CA LYS A 40 16.23 15.61 0.74
C LYS A 40 16.57 14.25 1.37
N THR A 41 15.67 13.71 2.17
CA THR A 41 15.95 12.53 2.98
C THR A 41 14.95 11.39 2.76
N LEU A 42 13.67 11.67 2.57
CA LEU A 42 12.62 10.68 2.40
C LEU A 42 12.09 10.70 0.96
N THR A 43 12.45 9.71 0.15
CA THR A 43 11.95 9.58 -1.22
C THR A 43 10.53 9.00 -1.26
N CYS A 44 9.83 9.14 -2.40
CA CYS A 44 8.50 8.53 -2.58
C CYS A 44 8.52 7.01 -2.40
N ILE A 45 9.58 6.34 -2.89
CA ILE A 45 9.70 4.89 -2.72
C ILE A 45 9.96 4.50 -1.27
N ASP A 46 10.71 5.31 -0.51
CA ASP A 46 10.91 5.06 0.92
C ASP A 46 9.60 5.23 1.69
N GLN A 47 8.84 6.30 1.39
CA GLN A 47 7.52 6.50 1.99
C GLN A 47 6.58 5.33 1.66
N PHE A 48 6.54 4.90 0.40
CA PHE A 48 5.73 3.75 -0.02
C PHE A 48 6.08 2.50 0.79
N LYS A 49 7.37 2.18 0.92
CA LYS A 49 7.83 1.02 1.71
C LYS A 49 7.46 1.13 3.18
N ILE A 50 7.66 2.30 3.80
CA ILE A 50 7.34 2.51 5.22
C ILE A 50 5.83 2.38 5.45
N MET A 51 5.00 2.99 4.59
CA MET A 51 3.55 2.89 4.71
C MET A 51 3.05 1.47 4.44
N SER A 52 3.64 0.76 3.47
CA SER A 52 3.35 -0.66 3.24
C SER A 52 3.74 -1.52 4.44
N PHE A 53 4.91 -1.28 5.04
CA PHE A 53 5.34 -1.95 6.26
C PHE A 53 4.37 -1.71 7.41
N ALA A 54 3.93 -0.47 7.59
CA ALA A 54 2.94 -0.09 8.59
C ALA A 54 1.62 -0.85 8.39
N GLN A 55 1.15 -0.97 7.17
CA GLN A 55 -0.07 -1.70 6.82
C GLN A 55 0.07 -3.21 7.09
N PHE A 56 1.19 -3.82 6.72
CA PHE A 56 1.44 -5.25 6.98
C PHE A 56 1.66 -5.58 8.46
N THR A 57 2.03 -4.60 9.28
CA THR A 57 2.27 -4.77 10.72
C THR A 57 1.16 -4.18 11.58
N ASP A 58 0.04 -3.75 10.95
CA ASP A 58 -1.13 -3.19 11.63
C ASP A 58 -0.80 -2.00 12.54
N ARG A 59 -0.06 -1.02 12.00
CA ARG A 59 0.27 0.21 12.74
C ARG A 59 -0.83 1.25 12.55
N SER A 60 -1.35 1.76 13.65
CA SER A 60 -2.51 2.64 13.67
C SER A 60 -2.18 4.14 13.60
N SER A 61 -0.93 4.53 13.85
CA SER A 61 -0.53 5.94 13.87
C SER A 61 0.91 6.16 13.40
N LEU A 62 1.23 7.38 12.94
CA LEU A 62 2.59 7.74 12.55
C LEU A 62 3.59 7.63 13.72
N ARG A 63 3.14 7.83 14.95
CA ARG A 63 3.96 7.63 16.14
C ARG A 63 4.27 6.14 16.36
N ASP A 64 3.29 5.29 16.18
CA ASP A 64 3.46 3.84 16.27
C ASP A 64 4.41 3.32 15.19
N ILE A 65 4.32 3.88 13.97
CA ILE A 65 5.27 3.59 12.89
C ILE A 65 6.70 3.97 13.30
N GLU A 66 6.92 5.20 13.76
CA GLU A 66 8.22 5.70 14.22
C GLU A 66 8.81 4.78 15.32
N MET A 67 8.03 4.51 16.37
CA MET A 67 8.45 3.63 17.47
C MET A 67 8.77 2.21 16.98
N THR A 68 7.98 1.68 16.06
CA THR A 68 8.21 0.33 15.50
C THR A 68 9.49 0.29 14.67
N LEU A 69 9.75 1.32 13.85
CA LEU A 69 10.97 1.44 13.08
C LEU A 69 12.19 1.55 14.01
N GLU A 70 12.11 2.34 15.07
CA GLU A 70 13.19 2.46 16.06
C GLU A 70 13.46 1.12 16.78
N PHE A 71 12.40 0.43 17.19
CA PHE A 71 12.50 -0.87 17.85
C PHE A 71 13.15 -1.94 16.96
N CYS A 72 12.85 -1.93 15.66
CA CYS A 72 13.44 -2.90 14.71
C CYS A 72 14.93 -2.68 14.47
N GLY A 73 15.46 -1.49 14.74
CA GLY A 73 16.90 -1.18 14.74
C GLY A 73 17.65 -1.72 13.51
N LYS A 74 18.68 -2.54 13.75
CA LYS A 74 19.52 -3.12 12.67
C LYS A 74 18.75 -4.03 11.69
N GLY A 75 17.61 -4.60 12.10
CA GLY A 75 16.76 -5.43 11.25
C GLY A 75 16.15 -4.68 10.06
N LEU A 76 16.03 -3.35 10.14
CA LEU A 76 15.49 -2.50 9.07
C LEU A 76 16.31 -2.58 7.78
N TYR A 77 17.63 -2.72 7.90
CA TYR A 77 18.52 -2.82 6.74
C TYR A 77 18.11 -4.00 5.84
N HIS A 78 17.83 -5.16 6.43
CA HIS A 78 17.42 -6.36 5.68
C HIS A 78 16.01 -6.24 5.07
N ALA A 79 15.19 -5.36 5.65
CA ALA A 79 13.86 -5.03 5.09
C ALA A 79 13.93 -3.92 4.02
N GLY A 80 15.11 -3.31 3.81
CA GLY A 80 15.27 -2.14 2.94
C GLY A 80 14.52 -0.91 3.46
N LEU A 81 14.41 -0.81 4.79
CA LEU A 81 13.78 0.28 5.53
C LEU A 81 14.83 1.06 6.33
N ARG A 82 14.43 2.21 6.85
CA ARG A 82 15.20 3.04 7.77
C ARG A 82 14.28 3.73 8.77
N THR A 83 14.84 4.19 9.86
CA THR A 83 14.12 5.05 10.81
C THR A 83 13.82 6.40 10.18
N VAL A 84 12.60 6.88 10.39
CA VAL A 84 12.15 8.19 9.90
C VAL A 84 11.28 8.83 10.98
N PRO A 85 11.53 10.10 11.33
CA PRO A 85 10.70 10.83 12.27
C PRO A 85 9.26 10.95 11.79
N LYS A 86 8.30 10.87 12.72
CA LYS A 86 6.87 11.03 12.42
C LYS A 86 6.55 12.35 11.72
N SER A 87 7.26 13.44 12.08
CA SER A 87 7.09 14.74 11.44
C SER A 87 7.43 14.72 9.95
N THR A 88 8.52 14.01 9.58
CA THR A 88 8.93 13.85 8.19
C THR A 88 7.92 13.00 7.40
N LEU A 89 7.36 11.95 8.03
CA LEU A 89 6.30 11.14 7.42
C LEU A 89 5.01 11.95 7.26
N ALA A 90 4.63 12.73 8.26
CA ALA A 90 3.45 13.60 8.21
C ALA A 90 3.58 14.63 7.08
N GLU A 91 4.71 15.32 7.00
CA GLU A 91 4.98 16.30 5.94
C GLU A 91 4.95 15.65 4.55
N ALA A 92 5.52 14.45 4.42
CA ALA A 92 5.49 13.72 3.14
C ALA A 92 4.05 13.31 2.76
N ASN A 93 3.24 12.87 3.71
CA ASN A 93 1.84 12.50 3.47
C ASN A 93 0.98 13.71 3.08
N GLU A 94 1.28 14.89 3.63
CA GLU A 94 0.54 16.12 3.34
C GLU A 94 0.91 16.72 1.98
N LYS A 95 2.23 16.78 1.69
CA LYS A 95 2.74 17.53 0.53
C LYS A 95 2.81 16.73 -0.77
N ARG A 96 2.95 15.41 -0.69
CA ARG A 96 3.12 14.58 -1.88
C ARG A 96 1.82 14.37 -2.62
N ASN A 97 1.94 14.38 -3.94
CA ASN A 97 0.79 14.13 -4.79
C ASN A 97 0.34 12.66 -4.68
N TRP A 98 -0.85 12.44 -4.15
CA TRP A 98 -1.45 11.13 -3.98
C TRP A 98 -1.65 10.36 -5.30
N MET A 99 -1.69 11.07 -6.44
CA MET A 99 -1.85 10.46 -7.76
C MET A 99 -0.69 9.53 -8.12
N ILE A 100 0.50 9.73 -7.52
CA ILE A 100 1.65 8.82 -7.68
C ILE A 100 1.25 7.41 -7.27
N TYR A 101 0.66 7.28 -6.10
CA TYR A 101 0.27 5.99 -5.53
C TYR A 101 -0.96 5.40 -6.22
N ARG A 102 -1.92 6.25 -6.63
CA ARG A 102 -3.07 5.83 -7.43
C ARG A 102 -2.64 5.24 -8.77
N ASP A 103 -1.80 5.93 -9.52
CA ASP A 103 -1.37 5.48 -10.83
C ASP A 103 -0.55 4.19 -10.72
N PHE A 104 0.30 4.11 -9.68
CA PHE A 104 1.05 2.88 -9.42
C PHE A 104 0.12 1.71 -9.03
N ALA A 105 -0.90 1.95 -8.21
CA ALA A 105 -1.91 0.94 -7.88
C ALA A 105 -2.62 0.41 -9.13
N GLN A 106 -2.94 1.27 -10.11
CA GLN A 106 -3.54 0.85 -11.39
C GLN A 106 -2.59 -0.06 -12.20
N ILE A 107 -1.29 0.20 -12.17
CA ILE A 107 -0.29 -0.67 -12.80
C ILE A 107 -0.28 -2.06 -12.12
N LEU A 108 -0.26 -2.09 -10.78
CA LEU A 108 -0.30 -3.35 -10.02
C LEU A 108 -1.58 -4.14 -10.27
N ILE A 109 -2.74 -3.46 -10.33
CA ILE A 109 -4.03 -4.08 -10.65
C ILE A 109 -3.99 -4.70 -12.05
N LYS A 110 -3.41 -3.99 -13.04
CA LYS A 110 -3.27 -4.52 -14.39
C LYS A 110 -2.41 -5.79 -14.39
N TRP A 111 -1.28 -5.79 -13.71
CA TRP A 111 -0.42 -6.97 -13.60
C TRP A 111 -1.11 -8.13 -12.90
N ALA A 112 -1.81 -7.87 -11.81
CA ALA A 112 -2.58 -8.89 -11.12
C ALA A 112 -3.63 -9.52 -12.06
N LYS A 113 -4.36 -8.71 -12.82
CA LYS A 113 -5.33 -9.22 -13.82
C LYS A 113 -4.68 -10.09 -14.90
N GLU A 114 -3.49 -9.71 -15.37
CA GLU A 114 -2.74 -10.51 -16.34
C GLU A 114 -2.25 -11.83 -15.74
N LEU A 115 -1.76 -11.80 -14.51
CA LEU A 115 -1.24 -12.97 -13.79
C LEU A 115 -2.34 -14.00 -13.49
N TYR A 116 -3.52 -13.52 -13.10
CA TYR A 116 -4.66 -14.39 -12.74
C TYR A 116 -5.63 -14.64 -13.91
N ARG A 117 -5.29 -14.23 -15.13
CA ARG A 117 -6.17 -14.35 -16.28
C ARG A 117 -6.56 -15.79 -16.59
N ASP A 118 -5.65 -16.73 -16.39
CA ASP A 118 -5.84 -18.15 -16.72
C ASP A 118 -6.20 -18.99 -15.48
N ASP A 119 -6.24 -18.38 -14.29
CA ASP A 119 -6.69 -19.04 -13.08
C ASP A 119 -8.22 -19.13 -13.07
N TYR A 120 -8.72 -20.31 -13.37
CA TYR A 120 -10.14 -20.61 -13.24
C TYR A 120 -10.54 -20.58 -11.76
N PHE A 121 -11.38 -19.63 -11.41
CA PHE A 121 -12.05 -19.66 -10.12
C PHE A 121 -12.89 -20.94 -10.09
N ARG A 122 -12.54 -21.91 -9.22
CA ARG A 122 -13.17 -23.24 -9.12
C ARG A 122 -14.66 -23.23 -8.73
N LEU A 123 -15.30 -22.07 -8.73
CA LEU A 123 -16.69 -21.89 -8.33
C LEU A 123 -17.71 -22.18 -9.44
N GLY A 124 -17.28 -22.53 -10.66
CA GLY A 124 -18.19 -22.84 -11.77
C GLY A 124 -19.18 -21.74 -12.14
N LEU A 125 -18.88 -20.49 -11.75
CA LEU A 125 -19.74 -19.35 -12.06
C LEU A 125 -19.38 -18.83 -13.45
N ASN A 126 -20.36 -18.88 -14.37
CA ASN A 126 -20.21 -18.37 -15.75
C ASN A 126 -20.42 -16.85 -15.85
N GLU A 127 -20.58 -16.15 -14.72
CA GLU A 127 -20.92 -14.74 -14.68
C GLU A 127 -19.78 -13.91 -14.07
N MET A 128 -19.79 -12.61 -14.36
CA MET A 128 -18.84 -11.66 -13.75
C MET A 128 -19.09 -11.58 -12.24
N VAL A 129 -18.06 -11.89 -11.46
CA VAL A 129 -18.13 -11.82 -9.99
C VAL A 129 -17.57 -10.47 -9.53
N TYR A 130 -18.35 -9.79 -8.71
CA TYR A 130 -17.97 -8.54 -8.07
C TYR A 130 -17.77 -8.78 -6.58
N ALA A 131 -16.60 -8.41 -6.06
CA ALA A 131 -16.36 -8.33 -4.63
C ALA A 131 -16.43 -6.86 -4.20
N LEU A 132 -17.34 -6.54 -3.28
CA LEU A 132 -17.47 -5.22 -2.70
C LEU A 132 -16.95 -5.27 -1.27
N ASP A 133 -15.94 -4.48 -0.97
CA ASP A 133 -15.44 -4.26 0.39
C ASP A 133 -15.60 -2.81 0.81
N SER A 134 -15.78 -2.58 2.10
CA SER A 134 -15.83 -1.25 2.67
C SER A 134 -14.90 -1.12 3.87
N THR A 135 -13.94 -0.22 3.74
CA THR A 135 -12.99 0.11 4.80
C THR A 135 -13.38 1.43 5.45
N SER A 136 -13.46 1.46 6.78
CA SER A 136 -13.69 2.68 7.55
C SER A 136 -12.37 3.32 7.93
N ILE A 137 -12.18 4.57 7.51
CA ILE A 137 -10.99 5.37 7.81
C ILE A 137 -11.39 6.39 8.86
N ARG A 138 -10.82 6.27 10.07
CA ARG A 138 -11.04 7.25 11.14
C ARG A 138 -10.29 8.53 10.84
N ILE A 139 -10.96 9.66 11.01
CA ILE A 139 -10.40 11.00 10.83
C ILE A 139 -10.70 11.88 12.01
N CYS A 140 -9.88 12.91 12.22
CA CYS A 140 -10.08 13.87 13.28
C CYS A 140 -11.26 14.80 12.95
N LEU A 141 -12.30 14.83 13.80
CA LEU A 141 -13.47 15.69 13.62
C LEU A 141 -13.12 17.18 13.66
N GLU A 142 -12.14 17.58 14.46
CA GLU A 142 -11.71 18.97 14.53
C GLU A 142 -11.20 19.49 13.19
N LEU A 143 -10.56 18.62 12.40
CA LEU A 143 -10.05 18.94 11.06
C LEU A 143 -11.08 18.67 9.96
N SER A 144 -12.08 17.84 10.23
CA SER A 144 -13.06 17.39 9.24
C SER A 144 -14.46 17.29 9.85
N PRO A 145 -15.09 18.42 10.25
CA PRO A 145 -16.39 18.43 10.94
C PRO A 145 -17.53 17.78 10.12
N TRP A 146 -17.39 17.76 8.81
CA TRP A 146 -18.35 17.16 7.88
C TRP A 146 -18.41 15.64 7.92
N ALA A 147 -17.41 15.00 8.53
CA ALA A 147 -17.27 13.55 8.54
C ALA A 147 -17.76 12.91 9.84
N GLU A 148 -18.65 13.59 10.56
CA GLU A 148 -19.25 13.03 11.76
C GLU A 148 -19.98 11.72 11.45
N PHE A 149 -19.59 10.68 12.18
CA PHE A 149 -20.19 9.36 12.17
C PHE A 149 -20.90 9.11 13.51
N HIS A 150 -21.08 7.93 14.00
CA HIS A 150 -21.74 7.69 15.27
C HIS A 150 -20.87 8.04 16.49
N HIS A 151 -21.48 8.58 17.54
CA HIS A 151 -20.86 8.86 18.86
C HIS A 151 -19.72 9.89 18.87
N GLY A 152 -19.72 10.86 17.96
CA GLY A 152 -18.69 11.91 17.95
C GLY A 152 -17.35 11.49 17.40
N GLU A 153 -17.27 10.34 16.71
CA GLU A 153 -16.08 9.93 15.94
C GLU A 153 -16.22 10.36 14.48
N GLY A 154 -15.14 10.88 13.91
CA GLY A 154 -15.02 11.15 12.48
C GLY A 154 -14.64 9.90 11.70
N CYS A 155 -15.38 9.60 10.64
CA CYS A 155 -15.12 8.46 9.80
C CYS A 155 -15.48 8.71 8.33
N VAL A 156 -14.61 8.25 7.43
CA VAL A 156 -14.91 8.15 6.00
C VAL A 156 -14.93 6.68 5.60
N LYS A 157 -15.98 6.24 4.92
CA LYS A 157 -16.05 4.92 4.33
C LYS A 157 -15.51 4.94 2.91
N MET A 158 -14.52 4.10 2.66
CA MET A 158 -14.01 3.83 1.33
C MET A 158 -14.60 2.50 0.83
N HIS A 159 -15.38 2.55 -0.24
CA HIS A 159 -15.89 1.34 -0.89
C HIS A 159 -14.97 0.94 -2.04
N THR A 160 -14.49 -0.29 -2.00
CA THR A 160 -13.63 -0.85 -3.04
C THR A 160 -14.41 -1.92 -3.80
N LEU A 161 -14.57 -1.74 -5.09
CA LEU A 161 -15.17 -2.73 -5.98
C LEU A 161 -14.06 -3.44 -6.75
N ILE A 162 -13.92 -4.74 -6.51
CA ILE A 162 -13.01 -5.61 -7.25
C ILE A 162 -13.84 -6.38 -8.26
N VAL A 163 -13.51 -6.23 -9.54
CA VAL A 163 -14.14 -6.96 -10.62
C VAL A 163 -13.26 -8.14 -11.00
N SER A 164 -13.75 -9.35 -10.79
CA SER A 164 -13.13 -10.56 -11.32
C SER A 164 -13.74 -10.87 -12.68
N THR A 165 -13.01 -10.61 -13.75
CA THR A 165 -13.46 -10.95 -15.09
C THR A 165 -13.11 -12.40 -15.34
N GLN A 166 -14.07 -13.28 -15.27
CA GLN A 166 -13.95 -14.62 -15.87
C GLN A 166 -14.02 -14.46 -17.39
N LEU A 167 -12.96 -14.86 -18.07
CA LEU A 167 -13.04 -15.05 -19.51
C LEU A 167 -13.92 -16.27 -19.77
N LEU A 168 -15.02 -16.06 -20.48
CA LEU A 168 -15.85 -17.14 -21.03
C LEU A 168 -14.94 -18.15 -21.75
N PRO A 169 -15.13 -19.46 -21.54
CA PRO A 169 -14.42 -20.46 -22.31
C PRO A 169 -14.76 -20.21 -23.79
N ARG A 170 -13.75 -19.91 -24.59
CA ARG A 170 -13.91 -19.99 -26.04
C ARG A 170 -14.16 -21.46 -26.36
N HIS A 171 -15.38 -21.80 -26.66
CA HIS A 171 -15.69 -23.05 -27.33
C HIS A 171 -14.95 -23.04 -28.66
N PHE A 172 -13.89 -23.81 -28.75
CA PHE A 172 -13.36 -24.22 -30.05
C PHE A 172 -14.37 -25.22 -30.60
N ALA A 173 -15.07 -24.81 -31.66
CA ALA A 173 -15.82 -25.71 -32.53
C ALA A 173 -14.84 -26.53 -33.38
#